data_011210855d9983b08b6d10bbd6252b67
#
_entry.id   011210855d9983b08b6d10bbd6252b67
#
_cell.length_a   1.000
_cell.length_b   1.000
_cell.length_c   1.000
_cell.angle_alpha   90.00
_cell.angle_beta   90.00
_cell.angle_gamma   90.00
#
_symmetry.space_group_name_H-M   'P 1'
#
loop_
_entity.id
_entity.type
_entity.pdbx_description
1 polymer ?
#
loop_
_entity_poly.entity_id
_entity_poly.type
_entity_poly.pdbx_seq_one_letter_code
_entity_poly.pdbx_strand_id
1 'polypeptide(L)'
;ATAQSALYRGGDRADETFANWNLVATARLEPAIIQFMSTDSLNRFLSAAKDFDASDLHLVVGVPPAFRVNGEIIIADEDALTEEQLTTMANSLLNEQQQRKFEQDWELCISLLHSVAGRVRATFYRRNGHPELSLRFCGERIATRAELGLPERLDELARKPNGLVLITGPTGAGKTTTLNYLVDVINSERRCKIVTIED
;
A
#
# COMPACT_ATOMS: atom_id res chain seq x y z
N ALA A 1 -22.52 -13.50 4.18
CA ALA A 1 -22.39 -14.70 4.97
C ALA A 1 -21.20 -14.54 5.92
N THR A 2 -21.41 -14.80 7.15
CA THR A 2 -20.73 -14.51 8.39
C THR A 2 -19.25 -14.96 8.45
N ALA A 3 -18.36 -14.04 8.73
CA ALA A 3 -16.98 -14.35 9.13
C ALA A 3 -16.97 -14.70 10.63
N GLN A 4 -16.54 -15.91 10.96
CA GLN A 4 -16.32 -16.36 12.34
C GLN A 4 -14.87 -16.06 12.74
N SER A 5 -14.70 -15.25 13.77
CA SER A 5 -13.44 -14.96 14.44
C SER A 5 -12.95 -16.17 15.25
N ALA A 6 -11.72 -16.61 15.02
CA ALA A 6 -11.02 -17.57 15.89
C ALA A 6 -9.99 -16.81 16.76
N LEU A 7 -10.18 -16.90 18.08
CA LEU A 7 -9.34 -16.33 19.14
C LEU A 7 -8.06 -17.17 19.35
N TYR A 8 -6.93 -16.49 19.40
CA TYR A 8 -5.62 -17.05 19.73
C TYR A 8 -5.42 -17.12 21.25
N ARG A 9 -5.03 -18.29 21.78
CA ARG A 9 -4.48 -18.48 23.13
C ARG A 9 -2.98 -18.70 23.04
N GLY A 10 -2.22 -17.85 23.70
CA GLY A 10 -0.77 -17.96 23.83
C GLY A 10 -0.32 -19.05 24.79
N GLY A 11 0.85 -19.60 24.55
CA GLY A 11 1.58 -20.51 25.44
C GLY A 11 3.02 -20.78 24.98
N ASP A 12 3.93 -20.23 25.73
CA ASP A 12 5.32 -20.64 26.09
C ASP A 12 6.43 -20.90 25.04
N ARG A 13 7.38 -19.98 25.15
CA ARG A 13 8.88 -20.12 25.25
C ARG A 13 9.72 -20.48 24.02
N ALA A 14 10.55 -19.50 23.72
CA ALA A 14 12.01 -19.54 23.46
C ALA A 14 12.53 -20.20 22.20
N ASP A 15 13.33 -19.38 21.53
CA ASP A 15 14.35 -19.73 20.56
C ASP A 15 13.84 -20.02 19.15
N GLU A 16 13.53 -18.91 18.45
CA GLU A 16 13.64 -18.89 17.00
C GLU A 16 13.40 -17.47 16.51
N THR A 17 14.45 -16.80 16.11
CA THR A 17 14.46 -15.44 15.56
C THR A 17 13.81 -15.36 14.16
N PHE A 18 13.10 -16.37 13.71
CA PHE A 18 12.50 -16.45 12.36
C PHE A 18 11.06 -17.00 12.29
N ALA A 19 10.39 -17.28 13.41
CA ALA A 19 9.13 -18.02 13.35
C ALA A 19 7.93 -17.28 13.95
N ASN A 20 7.81 -15.97 13.83
CA ASN A 20 6.66 -15.27 14.39
C ASN A 20 5.88 -14.43 13.38
N TRP A 21 5.65 -14.98 12.18
CA TRP A 21 4.60 -14.52 11.26
C TRP A 21 3.44 -15.52 11.22
N ASN A 22 3.13 -16.14 12.36
CA ASN A 22 2.06 -17.10 12.40
C ASN A 22 0.70 -16.45 12.62
N LEU A 23 -0.14 -16.73 11.67
CA LEU A 23 -1.59 -16.73 11.67
C LEU A 23 -2.31 -15.40 11.73
N VAL A 24 -2.54 -14.84 10.57
CA VAL A 24 -3.75 -14.05 10.37
C VAL A 24 -4.44 -14.52 9.10
N ALA A 25 -5.68 -14.95 9.27
CA ALA A 25 -6.69 -15.29 8.27
C ALA A 25 -6.18 -15.53 6.83
N THR A 26 -6.07 -16.80 6.44
CA THR A 26 -5.94 -17.21 5.03
C THR A 26 -7.21 -16.84 4.29
N ALA A 27 -7.21 -15.73 3.58
CA ALA A 27 -8.21 -15.47 2.56
C ALA A 27 -7.88 -16.38 1.38
N ARG A 28 -8.67 -17.42 1.14
CA ARG A 28 -8.59 -18.22 -0.08
C ARG A 28 -9.00 -17.36 -1.26
N LEU A 29 -8.07 -17.14 -2.18
CA LEU A 29 -8.40 -16.61 -3.49
C LEU A 29 -9.18 -17.67 -4.25
N GLU A 30 -10.37 -17.31 -4.76
CA GLU A 30 -11.25 -18.22 -5.50
C GLU A 30 -10.54 -18.81 -6.74
N PRO A 31 -10.80 -20.07 -7.13
CA PRO A 31 -10.11 -20.78 -8.23
C PRO A 31 -10.24 -20.15 -9.62
N ALA A 32 -11.08 -19.16 -9.80
CA ALA A 32 -11.26 -18.47 -11.09
C ALA A 32 -10.04 -17.65 -11.54
N ILE A 33 -9.02 -17.48 -10.69
CA ILE A 33 -7.79 -16.72 -10.98
C ILE A 33 -6.66 -17.62 -11.51
N ILE A 34 -6.87 -18.94 -11.55
CA ILE A 34 -5.81 -19.92 -11.89
C ILE A 34 -5.47 -20.00 -13.39
N GLN A 35 -6.17 -19.31 -14.28
CA GLN A 35 -6.01 -19.53 -15.73
C GLN A 35 -5.49 -18.33 -16.52
N PHE A 36 -4.41 -17.69 -16.05
CA PHE A 36 -3.55 -16.88 -16.92
C PHE A 36 -2.07 -17.10 -16.55
N MET A 37 -1.56 -18.26 -16.93
CA MET A 37 -0.14 -18.54 -16.89
C MET A 37 0.57 -17.78 -18.02
N SER A 38 1.52 -17.00 -17.62
CA SER A 38 2.61 -16.31 -18.31
C SER A 38 2.42 -14.78 -18.40
N THR A 39 3.30 -14.12 -17.85
CA THR A 39 3.97 -12.86 -18.01
C THR A 39 3.81 -11.89 -16.87
N ASP A 40 2.90 -12.07 -15.88
CA ASP A 40 2.85 -11.02 -14.86
C ASP A 40 2.32 -11.46 -13.48
N SER A 41 3.13 -12.27 -12.80
CA SER A 41 2.85 -12.60 -11.39
C SER A 41 2.67 -11.31 -10.54
N LEU A 42 3.43 -10.26 -10.87
CA LEU A 42 3.29 -8.96 -10.20
C LEU A 42 1.93 -8.32 -10.49
N ASN A 43 1.46 -8.28 -11.75
CA ASN A 43 0.16 -7.70 -12.10
C ASN A 43 -1.00 -8.45 -11.43
N ARG A 44 -0.87 -9.76 -11.28
CA ARG A 44 -1.84 -10.58 -10.55
C ARG A 44 -1.92 -10.15 -9.08
N PHE A 45 -0.78 -9.95 -8.42
CA PHE A 45 -0.75 -9.48 -7.04
C PHE A 45 -1.25 -8.03 -6.90
N LEU A 46 -0.93 -7.17 -7.86
CA LEU A 46 -1.43 -5.81 -7.89
C LEU A 46 -2.95 -5.75 -8.11
N SER A 47 -3.51 -6.61 -8.96
CA SER A 47 -4.95 -6.74 -9.14
C SER A 47 -5.63 -7.22 -7.86
N ALA A 48 -5.08 -8.27 -7.23
CA ALA A 48 -5.60 -8.77 -5.96
C ALA A 48 -5.54 -7.70 -4.85
N ALA A 49 -4.46 -6.93 -4.79
CA ALA A 49 -4.35 -5.82 -3.84
C ALA A 49 -5.45 -4.77 -4.04
N LYS A 50 -5.79 -4.45 -5.28
CA LYS A 50 -6.87 -3.53 -5.62
C LYS A 50 -8.25 -4.12 -5.25
N ASP A 51 -8.50 -5.37 -5.54
CA ASP A 51 -9.75 -6.06 -5.24
C ASP A 51 -10.00 -6.16 -3.73
N PHE A 52 -8.95 -6.29 -2.93
CA PHE A 52 -9.01 -6.29 -1.46
C PHE A 52 -8.97 -4.89 -0.83
N ASP A 53 -8.86 -3.83 -1.59
CA ASP A 53 -8.62 -2.46 -1.09
C ASP A 53 -7.42 -2.42 -0.13
N ALA A 54 -6.35 -3.12 -0.50
CA ALA A 54 -5.14 -3.20 0.29
C ALA A 54 -4.37 -1.87 0.27
N SER A 55 -3.87 -1.46 1.42
CA SER A 55 -3.00 -0.26 1.52
C SER A 55 -1.56 -0.54 1.12
N ASP A 56 -1.08 -1.75 1.38
CA ASP A 56 0.29 -2.17 1.08
C ASP A 56 0.31 -3.62 0.57
N LEU A 57 1.28 -3.93 -0.29
CA LEU A 57 1.68 -5.28 -0.71
C LEU A 57 3.14 -5.48 -0.37
N HIS A 58 3.44 -6.54 0.37
CA HIS A 58 4.79 -6.93 0.75
C HIS A 58 5.17 -8.23 0.05
N LEU A 59 6.30 -8.20 -0.64
CA LEU A 59 6.88 -9.33 -1.34
C LEU A 59 8.26 -9.62 -0.76
N VAL A 60 8.41 -10.79 -0.15
CA VAL A 60 9.59 -11.21 0.62
C VAL A 60 10.00 -12.61 0.17
N VAL A 61 11.29 -12.85 -0.03
CA VAL A 61 11.81 -14.17 -0.40
C VAL A 61 11.50 -15.19 0.70
N GLY A 62 11.00 -16.35 0.29
CA GLY A 62 10.63 -17.43 1.22
C GLY A 62 9.29 -17.25 1.94
N VAL A 63 8.53 -16.20 1.58
CA VAL A 63 7.21 -15.91 2.14
C VAL A 63 6.21 -15.74 1.00
N PRO A 64 4.96 -16.24 1.12
CA PRO A 64 3.90 -15.89 0.18
C PRO A 64 3.62 -14.38 0.16
N PRO A 65 3.04 -13.84 -0.94
CA PRO A 65 2.65 -12.43 -0.98
C PRO A 65 1.77 -12.04 0.21
N ALA A 66 2.06 -10.90 0.83
CA ALA A 66 1.33 -10.42 2.00
C ALA A 66 0.71 -9.05 1.72
N PHE A 67 -0.58 -8.93 1.99
CA PHE A 67 -1.37 -7.72 1.79
C PHE A 67 -1.70 -7.07 3.13
N ARG A 68 -1.64 -5.75 3.18
CA ARG A 68 -2.20 -5.00 4.32
C ARG A 68 -3.60 -4.51 3.98
N VAL A 69 -4.60 -5.04 4.66
CA VAL A 69 -6.02 -4.69 4.46
C VAL A 69 -6.58 -4.22 5.80
N ASN A 70 -7.15 -3.03 5.85
CA ASN A 70 -7.69 -2.42 7.08
C ASN A 70 -6.70 -2.41 8.27
N GLY A 71 -5.39 -2.29 7.98
CA GLY A 71 -4.32 -2.30 8.99
C GLY A 71 -3.78 -3.69 9.36
N GLU A 72 -4.48 -4.76 8.99
CA GLU A 72 -4.08 -6.15 9.26
C GLU A 72 -3.30 -6.74 8.07
N ILE A 73 -2.37 -7.67 8.35
CA ILE A 73 -1.64 -8.41 7.33
C ILE A 73 -2.38 -9.70 6.98
N ILE A 74 -2.69 -9.86 5.70
CA ILE A 74 -3.28 -11.06 5.11
C ILE A 74 -2.23 -11.71 4.21
N ILE A 75 -1.90 -12.97 4.47
CA ILE A 75 -0.98 -13.75 3.64
C ILE A 75 -1.80 -14.50 2.59
N ALA A 76 -1.36 -14.43 1.33
CA ALA A 76 -2.00 -15.15 0.23
C ALA A 76 -1.85 -16.67 0.40
N ASP A 77 -2.88 -17.41 -0.01
CA ASP A 77 -2.83 -18.88 -0.09
C ASP A 77 -2.11 -19.29 -1.40
N GLU A 78 -0.82 -18.97 -1.45
CA GLU A 78 0.08 -19.23 -2.58
C GLU A 78 1.44 -19.73 -2.09
N ASP A 79 2.26 -20.24 -3.01
CA ASP A 79 3.62 -20.67 -2.71
C ASP A 79 4.49 -19.47 -2.28
N ALA A 80 5.47 -19.76 -1.45
CA ALA A 80 6.49 -18.80 -1.04
C ALA A 80 7.28 -18.29 -2.26
N LEU A 81 7.53 -16.98 -2.31
CA LEU A 81 8.24 -16.34 -3.40
C LEU A 81 9.72 -16.75 -3.44
N THR A 82 10.20 -17.09 -4.62
CA THR A 82 11.63 -17.33 -4.85
C THR A 82 12.38 -16.02 -5.08
N GLU A 83 13.69 -16.02 -4.87
CA GLU A 83 14.56 -14.89 -5.15
C GLU A 83 14.52 -14.49 -6.64
N GLU A 84 14.45 -15.46 -7.54
CA GLU A 84 14.37 -15.24 -8.99
C GLU A 84 13.06 -14.51 -9.35
N GLN A 85 11.94 -14.95 -8.80
CA GLN A 85 10.65 -14.30 -9.00
C GLN A 85 10.68 -12.84 -8.50
N LEU A 86 11.20 -12.61 -7.30
CA LEU A 86 11.27 -11.28 -6.72
C LEU A 86 12.19 -10.36 -7.50
N THR A 87 13.36 -10.86 -7.91
CA THR A 87 14.30 -10.11 -8.76
C THR A 87 13.66 -9.72 -10.09
N THR A 88 12.94 -10.65 -10.72
CA THR A 88 12.21 -10.38 -11.96
C THR A 88 11.13 -9.31 -11.77
N MET A 89 10.33 -9.42 -10.71
CA MET A 89 9.31 -8.42 -10.37
C MET A 89 9.92 -7.04 -10.08
N ALA A 90 11.00 -6.99 -9.30
CA ALA A 90 11.70 -5.73 -9.02
C ALA A 90 12.23 -5.08 -10.30
N ASN A 91 12.90 -5.85 -11.14
CA ASN A 91 13.45 -5.37 -12.41
C ASN A 91 12.37 -4.88 -13.39
N SER A 92 11.18 -5.46 -13.36
CA SER A 92 10.05 -5.01 -14.20
C SER A 92 9.54 -3.61 -13.86
N LEU A 93 9.78 -3.15 -12.63
CA LEU A 93 9.38 -1.82 -12.14
C LEU A 93 10.47 -0.76 -12.26
N LEU A 94 11.73 -1.16 -12.48
CA LEU A 94 12.89 -0.28 -12.46
C LEU A 94 13.46 -0.08 -13.87
N ASN A 95 13.81 1.16 -14.19
CA ASN A 95 14.65 1.43 -15.35
C ASN A 95 16.13 1.08 -15.05
N GLU A 96 16.99 1.04 -16.08
CA GLU A 96 18.41 0.66 -15.95
C GLU A 96 19.19 1.52 -14.93
N GLN A 97 18.89 2.81 -14.83
CA GLN A 97 19.57 3.70 -13.88
C GLN A 97 19.13 3.39 -12.45
N GLN A 98 17.84 3.11 -12.25
CA GLN A 98 17.28 2.74 -10.96
C GLN A 98 17.78 1.36 -10.51
N GLN A 99 17.90 0.40 -11.42
CA GLN A 99 18.49 -0.91 -11.15
C GLN A 99 19.93 -0.78 -10.65
N ARG A 100 20.78 -0.03 -11.37
CA ARG A 100 22.17 0.24 -10.95
C ARG A 100 22.24 0.92 -9.59
N LYS A 101 21.35 1.87 -9.33
CA LYS A 101 21.28 2.53 -8.03
C LYS A 101 20.88 1.57 -6.91
N PHE A 102 19.90 0.71 -7.13
CA PHE A 102 19.47 -0.29 -6.17
C PHE A 102 20.57 -1.33 -5.88
N GLU A 103 21.31 -1.75 -6.90
CA GLU A 103 22.46 -2.64 -6.73
C GLU A 103 23.58 -2.01 -5.88
N GLN A 104 23.81 -0.71 -6.03
CA GLN A 104 24.85 0.04 -5.31
C GLN A 104 24.43 0.38 -3.87
N ASP A 105 23.22 0.90 -3.68
CA ASP A 105 22.76 1.49 -2.42
C ASP A 105 22.02 0.50 -1.52
N TRP A 106 21.57 -0.65 -2.09
CA TRP A 106 20.76 -1.69 -1.43
C TRP A 106 19.37 -1.23 -0.96
N GLU A 107 19.04 0.01 -1.23
CA GLU A 107 17.75 0.61 -0.96
C GLU A 107 17.38 1.60 -2.07
N LEU A 108 16.13 1.57 -2.50
CA LEU A 108 15.58 2.52 -3.46
C LEU A 108 14.10 2.72 -3.19
N CYS A 109 13.69 3.98 -3.09
CA CYS A 109 12.27 4.34 -3.01
C CYS A 109 11.91 5.18 -4.24
N ILE A 110 10.86 4.75 -4.96
CA ILE A 110 10.34 5.45 -6.14
C ILE A 110 8.82 5.59 -6.07
N SER A 111 8.30 6.61 -6.73
CA SER A 111 6.87 6.69 -7.03
C SER A 111 6.68 6.44 -8.52
N LEU A 112 5.74 5.56 -8.84
CA LEU A 112 5.43 5.20 -10.22
C LEU A 112 3.91 5.17 -10.45
N LEU A 113 3.51 5.30 -11.71
CA LEU A 113 2.14 5.07 -12.14
C LEU A 113 2.08 3.71 -12.85
N HIS A 114 1.42 2.76 -12.21
CA HIS A 114 1.25 1.41 -12.77
C HIS A 114 -0.11 1.27 -13.45
N SER A 115 -0.16 0.57 -14.57
CA SER A 115 -1.40 0.42 -15.37
C SER A 115 -2.53 -0.28 -14.61
N VAL A 116 -2.21 -1.22 -13.73
CA VAL A 116 -3.19 -1.98 -12.92
C VAL A 116 -3.45 -1.30 -11.59
N ALA A 117 -2.39 -0.91 -10.88
CA ALA A 117 -2.47 -0.46 -9.48
C ALA A 117 -2.59 1.06 -9.32
N GLY A 118 -2.57 1.83 -10.41
CA GLY A 118 -2.57 3.29 -10.32
C GLY A 118 -1.25 3.84 -9.75
N ARG A 119 -1.33 4.87 -8.94
CA ARG A 119 -0.14 5.46 -8.30
C ARG A 119 0.35 4.59 -7.15
N VAL A 120 1.61 4.20 -7.22
CA VAL A 120 2.26 3.32 -6.23
C VAL A 120 3.57 3.94 -5.76
N ARG A 121 3.82 3.91 -4.47
CA ARG A 121 5.15 4.14 -3.89
C ARG A 121 5.79 2.77 -3.68
N ALA A 122 6.85 2.49 -4.42
CA ALA A 122 7.59 1.24 -4.34
C ALA A 122 8.90 1.46 -3.57
N THR A 123 9.14 0.68 -2.55
CA THR A 123 10.38 0.64 -1.79
C THR A 123 11.02 -0.73 -2.01
N PHE A 124 12.22 -0.70 -2.55
CA PHE A 124 13.09 -1.85 -2.78
C PHE A 124 14.18 -1.83 -1.73
N TYR A 125 14.47 -2.95 -1.12
CA TYR A 125 15.58 -3.07 -0.16
C TYR A 125 16.13 -4.49 -0.15
N ARG A 126 17.37 -4.65 0.35
CA ARG A 126 17.98 -5.96 0.53
C ARG A 126 18.04 -6.30 2.02
N ARG A 127 17.57 -7.47 2.35
CA ARG A 127 17.66 -8.04 3.69
C ARG A 127 18.39 -9.37 3.61
N ASN A 128 19.48 -9.50 4.37
CA ASN A 128 20.33 -10.69 4.34
C ASN A 128 20.81 -11.04 2.90
N GLY A 129 21.01 -10.04 2.04
CA GLY A 129 21.42 -10.23 0.65
C GLY A 129 20.26 -10.47 -0.34
N HIS A 130 19.07 -10.82 0.13
CA HIS A 130 17.91 -11.07 -0.73
C HIS A 130 17.10 -9.81 -0.98
N PRO A 131 16.55 -9.61 -2.18
CA PRO A 131 15.66 -8.48 -2.47
C PRO A 131 14.33 -8.63 -1.74
N GLU A 132 13.81 -7.51 -1.25
CA GLU A 132 12.45 -7.36 -0.74
C GLU A 132 11.80 -6.16 -1.40
N LEU A 133 10.49 -6.21 -1.58
CA LEU A 133 9.72 -5.16 -2.24
C LEU A 133 8.47 -4.84 -1.41
N SER A 134 8.30 -3.58 -1.07
CA SER A 134 7.09 -3.06 -0.43
C SER A 134 6.42 -2.03 -1.35
N LEU A 135 5.18 -2.29 -1.71
CA LEU A 135 4.36 -1.44 -2.57
C LEU A 135 3.25 -0.83 -1.74
N ARG A 136 3.25 0.50 -1.62
CA ARG A 136 2.15 1.26 -1.01
C ARG A 136 1.27 1.84 -2.09
N PHE A 137 -0.01 1.53 -2.02
CA PHE A 137 -1.01 2.03 -2.95
C PHE A 137 -1.48 3.41 -2.51
N CYS A 138 -1.43 4.37 -3.43
CA CYS A 138 -2.01 5.68 -3.20
C CYS A 138 -3.44 5.66 -3.74
N GLY A 139 -4.40 6.04 -2.93
CA GLY A 139 -5.81 6.10 -3.35
C GLY A 139 -5.97 6.90 -4.64
N GLU A 140 -6.75 6.37 -5.57
CA GLU A 140 -6.99 7.01 -6.88
C GLU A 140 -7.95 8.21 -6.78
N ARG A 141 -8.76 8.26 -5.72
CA ARG A 141 -9.72 9.34 -5.50
C ARG A 141 -9.62 9.90 -4.08
N ILE A 142 -9.99 11.14 -3.97
CA ILE A 142 -10.19 11.77 -2.66
C ILE A 142 -11.60 11.42 -2.21
N ALA A 143 -11.70 10.91 -0.98
CA ALA A 143 -12.99 10.57 -0.40
C ALA A 143 -13.84 11.85 -0.18
N THR A 144 -15.13 11.72 -0.40
CA THR A 144 -16.08 12.81 -0.21
C THR A 144 -16.23 13.21 1.26
N ARG A 145 -16.75 14.41 1.51
CA ARG A 145 -17.04 14.89 2.86
C ARG A 145 -17.90 13.92 3.67
N ALA A 146 -18.92 13.35 3.04
CA ALA A 146 -19.85 12.43 3.69
C ALA A 146 -19.15 11.09 4.06
N GLU A 147 -18.33 10.54 3.19
CA GLU A 147 -17.53 9.32 3.46
C GLU A 147 -16.53 9.53 4.59
N LEU A 148 -15.98 10.74 4.70
CA LEU A 148 -15.03 11.11 5.76
C LEU A 148 -15.72 11.52 7.07
N GLY A 149 -17.03 11.65 7.09
CA GLY A 149 -17.77 12.12 8.26
C GLY A 149 -17.44 13.57 8.65
N LEU A 150 -16.97 14.38 7.71
CA LEU A 150 -16.52 15.75 7.96
C LEU A 150 -17.70 16.73 8.02
N PRO A 151 -17.67 17.73 8.91
CA PRO A 151 -18.74 18.73 9.03
C PRO A 151 -18.76 19.70 7.84
N GLU A 152 -19.95 20.22 7.49
CA GLU A 152 -20.14 21.16 6.35
C GLU A 152 -19.31 22.44 6.45
N ARG A 153 -19.02 22.89 7.67
CA ARG A 153 -18.19 24.06 7.91
C ARG A 153 -16.81 24.00 7.28
N LEU A 154 -16.29 22.80 6.98
CA LEU A 154 -14.99 22.66 6.31
C LEU A 154 -15.03 23.18 4.86
N ASP A 155 -16.15 23.02 4.15
CA ASP A 155 -16.33 23.58 2.81
C ASP A 155 -16.30 25.10 2.85
N GLU A 156 -16.91 25.71 3.87
CA GLU A 156 -16.86 27.16 4.07
C GLU A 156 -15.44 27.67 4.33
N LEU A 157 -14.63 26.91 5.09
CA LEU A 157 -13.23 27.24 5.33
C LEU A 157 -12.41 27.19 4.03
N ALA A 158 -12.61 26.15 3.19
CA ALA A 158 -11.95 26.03 1.89
C ALA A 158 -12.29 27.21 0.95
N ARG A 159 -13.48 27.81 1.09
CA ARG A 159 -13.94 28.93 0.26
C ARG A 159 -13.45 30.30 0.73
N LYS A 160 -12.83 30.41 1.91
CA LYS A 160 -12.29 31.69 2.39
C LYS A 160 -11.23 32.24 1.43
N PRO A 161 -11.23 33.56 1.16
CA PRO A 161 -10.28 34.15 0.23
C PRO A 161 -8.85 34.23 0.78
N ASN A 162 -8.70 34.24 2.08
CA ASN A 162 -7.43 34.33 2.79
C ASN A 162 -7.58 33.82 4.22
N GLY A 163 -6.47 33.62 4.90
CA GLY A 163 -6.41 33.17 6.29
C GLY A 163 -5.46 32.00 6.47
N LEU A 164 -5.41 31.48 7.69
CA LEU A 164 -4.65 30.30 8.06
C LEU A 164 -5.62 29.28 8.67
N VAL A 165 -5.58 28.05 8.18
CA VAL A 165 -6.31 26.91 8.72
C VAL A 165 -5.29 25.90 9.26
N LEU A 166 -5.40 25.56 10.54
CA LEU A 166 -4.56 24.55 11.19
C LEU A 166 -5.35 23.27 11.42
N ILE A 167 -4.83 22.15 10.92
CA ILE A 167 -5.37 20.80 11.14
C ILE A 167 -4.42 20.08 12.08
N THR A 168 -4.83 19.85 13.30
CA THR A 168 -3.99 19.26 14.35
C THR A 168 -4.60 17.98 14.91
N GLY A 169 -3.76 17.12 15.48
CA GLY A 169 -4.18 15.87 16.09
C GLY A 169 -3.06 14.83 16.11
N PRO A 170 -3.25 13.69 16.79
CA PRO A 170 -2.27 12.61 16.85
C PRO A 170 -2.05 11.97 15.48
N THR A 171 -1.03 11.12 15.36
CA THR A 171 -0.81 10.30 14.16
C THR A 171 -2.01 9.38 13.93
N GLY A 172 -2.43 9.25 12.67
CA GLY A 172 -3.62 8.47 12.30
C GLY A 172 -4.97 9.18 12.48
N ALA A 173 -5.01 10.42 12.99
CA ALA A 173 -6.26 11.17 13.20
C ALA A 173 -6.91 11.72 11.91
N GLY A 174 -6.41 11.36 10.72
CA GLY A 174 -6.98 11.82 9.44
C GLY A 174 -6.57 13.23 9.01
N LYS A 175 -5.51 13.81 9.58
CA LYS A 175 -5.06 15.17 9.23
C LYS A 175 -4.80 15.36 7.73
N THR A 176 -3.98 14.49 7.16
CA THR A 176 -3.64 14.50 5.73
C THR A 176 -4.87 14.26 4.87
N THR A 177 -5.73 13.33 5.27
CA THR A 177 -6.98 13.02 4.57
C THR A 177 -7.91 14.25 4.53
N THR A 178 -8.05 14.95 5.65
CA THR A 178 -8.83 16.18 5.75
C THR A 178 -8.22 17.31 4.91
N LEU A 179 -6.88 17.45 4.93
CA LEU A 179 -6.18 18.44 4.11
C LEU A 179 -6.38 18.16 2.62
N ASN A 180 -6.23 16.91 2.18
CA ASN A 180 -6.46 16.51 0.79
C ASN A 180 -7.89 16.82 0.34
N TYR A 181 -8.87 16.56 1.20
CA TYR A 181 -10.25 16.93 0.93
C TYR A 181 -10.42 18.45 0.71
N LEU A 182 -9.85 19.28 1.60
CA LEU A 182 -9.93 20.74 1.46
C LEU A 182 -9.24 21.26 0.19
N VAL A 183 -8.08 20.68 -0.14
CA VAL A 183 -7.36 20.99 -1.38
C VAL A 183 -8.18 20.60 -2.60
N ASP A 184 -8.87 19.47 -2.56
CA ASP A 184 -9.74 19.01 -3.64
C ASP A 184 -10.96 19.94 -3.85
N VAL A 185 -11.59 20.38 -2.78
CA VAL A 185 -12.66 21.39 -2.83
C VAL A 185 -12.16 22.68 -3.50
N ILE A 186 -10.98 23.18 -3.11
CA ILE A 186 -10.39 24.39 -3.72
C ILE A 186 -10.08 24.15 -5.19
N ASN A 187 -9.50 23.02 -5.54
CA ASN A 187 -9.13 22.65 -6.91
C ASN A 187 -10.35 22.50 -7.83
N SER A 188 -11.44 21.99 -7.29
CA SER A 188 -12.69 21.77 -8.02
C SER A 188 -13.48 23.06 -8.24
N GLU A 189 -13.45 23.99 -7.27
CA GLU A 189 -14.29 25.18 -7.27
C GLU A 189 -13.56 26.45 -7.77
N ARG A 190 -12.23 26.48 -7.75
CA ARG A 190 -11.44 27.68 -8.04
C ARG A 190 -10.41 27.46 -9.12
N ARG A 191 -10.28 28.42 -10.01
CA ARG A 191 -9.18 28.51 -11.00
C ARG A 191 -8.00 29.23 -10.34
N CYS A 192 -7.20 28.49 -9.53
CA CYS A 192 -6.05 29.05 -8.83
C CYS A 192 -4.84 28.09 -8.90
N LYS A 193 -3.67 28.64 -8.64
CA LYS A 193 -2.47 27.83 -8.44
C LYS A 193 -2.44 27.33 -7.00
N ILE A 194 -2.40 26.04 -6.80
CA ILE A 194 -2.22 25.40 -5.49
C ILE A 194 -0.78 24.93 -5.40
N VAL A 195 -0.12 25.20 -4.29
CA VAL A 195 1.23 24.73 -3.98
C VAL A 195 1.18 23.98 -2.66
N THR A 196 1.63 22.72 -2.66
CA THR A 196 1.79 21.88 -1.46
C THR A 196 3.27 21.71 -1.14
N ILE A 197 3.58 21.61 0.16
CA ILE A 197 4.91 21.26 0.67
C ILE A 197 4.68 20.06 1.58
N GLU A 198 5.21 18.94 1.20
CA GLU A 198 4.98 17.64 1.84
C GLU A 198 6.33 16.92 2.05
N ASP A 199 6.37 16.02 3.04
CA ASP A 199 7.56 15.20 3.36
C ASP A 199 7.74 14.03 2.37
#